data_9529009984194cd7806ee0b9542ba8ac
#
_entry.id   9529009984194cd7806ee0b9542ba8ac
#
_cell.length_a   1.000
_cell.length_b   1.000
_cell.length_c   1.000
_cell.angle_alpha   90.00
_cell.angle_beta   90.00
_cell.angle_gamma   90.00
#
_symmetry.space_group_name_H-M   'P 1'
#
loop_
_entity.id
_entity.type
_entity.pdbx_description
1 polymer ?
#
loop_
_entity_poly.entity_id
_entity_poly.type
_entity_poly.pdbx_seq_one_letter_code
_entity_poly.pdbx_strand_id
1 'polypeptide(L)'
;AVAGKREARPGSYPVLVVSRELGDLDCCDEQEGTSSIFVMTTLDLEFQRMVEDVSEPMLAALESSSVWAGLPKRVDNQLNRCVQAAILCVDSRKGDLLAVTGGRSAQDGLDRWQSKVMPGDLFTPIVNLCAVDQRRTVIRSNPEVTGRGVGFNTVIETAQKAGYKGELPRSSDLYTGRFSVPLSHAVNALYLIGNDGLNVSISSVRQVGTTKKNLVMVNAPSPEESRREILPRESAHLVASLPPFRYDERTRKTFVNVRLPGNTGHFSAVMGRYFTVFAWVGFDSPEAAVYEKKGVSAALAKTCSSLAGEVYDRAEEGRRKAVRERRERENAAEQGPQ
;
A
#
# COMPACT_ATOMS: atom_id res chain seq x y z
N ALA A 1 32.57 7.66 -13.40
CA ALA A 1 31.90 8.52 -12.41
C ALA A 1 31.33 7.63 -11.33
N VAL A 2 31.89 7.67 -10.13
CA VAL A 2 31.39 6.96 -8.96
C VAL A 2 30.09 7.66 -8.56
N ALA A 3 28.94 7.00 -8.77
CA ALA A 3 27.67 7.47 -8.26
C ALA A 3 27.80 7.54 -6.72
N GLY A 4 27.76 8.76 -6.18
CA GLY A 4 27.85 8.98 -4.75
C GLY A 4 26.76 8.21 -4.04
N LYS A 5 27.14 7.39 -3.06
CA LYS A 5 26.22 6.76 -2.12
C LYS A 5 25.42 7.86 -1.43
N ARG A 6 24.12 7.94 -1.73
CA ARG A 6 23.21 8.85 -1.05
C ARG A 6 22.55 8.06 0.06
N GLU A 7 22.87 8.38 1.28
CA GLU A 7 22.29 7.80 2.49
C GLU A 7 20.87 8.32 2.69
N ALA A 8 19.96 7.42 3.12
CA ALA A 8 18.65 7.83 3.58
C ALA A 8 18.81 8.68 4.86
N ARG A 9 18.07 9.79 4.95
CA ARG A 9 18.16 10.65 6.14
C ARG A 9 17.62 9.90 7.36
N PRO A 10 18.35 9.86 8.50
CA PRO A 10 17.82 9.33 9.74
C PRO A 10 16.46 9.96 10.07
N GLY A 11 15.47 9.15 10.47
CA GLY A 11 14.12 9.62 10.75
C GLY A 11 13.21 9.76 9.52
N SER A 12 13.61 9.29 8.34
CA SER A 12 12.71 9.21 7.18
C SER A 12 11.81 7.96 7.24
N TYR A 13 10.64 7.99 6.59
CA TYR A 13 9.74 6.83 6.51
C TYR A 13 10.39 5.57 5.93
N PRO A 14 11.21 5.64 4.86
CA PRO A 14 11.97 4.50 4.39
C PRO A 14 12.78 3.79 5.49
N VAL A 15 13.46 4.55 6.33
CA VAL A 15 14.24 4.00 7.45
C VAL A 15 13.34 3.35 8.50
N LEU A 16 12.22 3.99 8.85
CA LEU A 16 11.26 3.43 9.82
C LEU A 16 10.68 2.10 9.35
N VAL A 17 10.29 2.01 8.07
CA VAL A 17 9.70 0.80 7.49
C VAL A 17 10.71 -0.33 7.44
N VAL A 18 11.94 -0.08 6.96
CA VAL A 18 13.02 -1.06 6.90
C VAL A 18 13.39 -1.55 8.29
N SER A 19 13.55 -0.65 9.27
CA SER A 19 13.90 -1.02 10.64
C SER A 19 12.84 -1.91 11.29
N ARG A 20 11.56 -1.65 11.04
CA ARG A 20 10.48 -2.49 11.54
C ARG A 20 10.52 -3.87 10.88
N GLU A 21 10.64 -3.93 9.56
CA GLU A 21 10.69 -5.21 8.84
C GLU A 21 11.88 -6.08 9.30
N LEU A 22 13.02 -5.46 9.58
CA LEU A 22 14.17 -6.14 10.17
C LEU A 22 13.87 -6.70 11.57
N GLY A 23 13.13 -5.97 12.41
CA GLY A 23 12.70 -6.45 13.71
C GLY A 23 11.75 -7.65 13.62
N ASP A 24 10.89 -7.68 12.60
CA ASP A 24 9.96 -8.81 12.36
C ASP A 24 10.69 -10.08 11.84
N LEU A 25 11.91 -9.93 11.29
CA LEU A 25 12.66 -11.03 10.67
C LEU A 25 13.52 -11.83 11.66
N ASP A 26 13.54 -11.45 12.93
CA ASP A 26 14.36 -12.10 13.98
C ASP A 26 15.86 -12.26 13.59
N CYS A 27 16.30 -11.44 12.64
CA CYS A 27 17.65 -11.51 12.05
C CYS A 27 18.73 -10.94 12.98
N CYS A 28 18.33 -10.33 14.08
CA CYS A 28 19.20 -9.64 15.03
C CYS A 28 19.25 -10.41 16.35
N ASP A 29 19.62 -11.71 16.29
CA ASP A 29 20.06 -12.38 17.50
C ASP A 29 21.23 -11.59 18.08
N GLU A 30 21.08 -11.10 19.30
CA GLU A 30 22.08 -10.37 20.09
C GLU A 30 23.27 -11.26 20.45
N GLN A 31 23.86 -11.99 19.52
CA GLN A 31 25.06 -12.76 19.75
C GLN A 31 26.29 -11.90 19.46
N GLU A 32 26.79 -11.36 20.56
CA GLU A 32 28.18 -10.98 20.82
C GLU A 32 28.92 -10.14 19.78
N GLY A 33 29.00 -8.85 20.08
CA GLY A 33 29.99 -7.93 19.52
C GLY A 33 29.48 -7.17 18.27
N THR A 34 29.69 -5.88 18.30
CA THR A 34 29.41 -4.85 17.30
C THR A 34 29.64 -5.28 15.83
N SER A 35 28.78 -6.11 15.30
CA SER A 35 28.78 -6.45 13.87
C SER A 35 27.88 -5.50 13.13
N SER A 36 28.43 -4.73 12.20
CA SER A 36 27.60 -3.90 11.30
C SER A 36 26.72 -4.79 10.44
N ILE A 37 25.44 -4.50 10.41
CA ILE A 37 24.46 -5.18 9.54
C ILE A 37 24.34 -4.38 8.26
N PHE A 38 24.46 -5.06 7.12
CA PHE A 38 24.17 -4.50 5.80
C PHE A 38 22.78 -4.92 5.36
N VAL A 39 21.98 -3.97 4.94
CA VAL A 39 20.64 -4.21 4.44
C VAL A 39 20.54 -3.72 3.01
N MET A 40 20.23 -4.63 2.09
CA MET A 40 19.86 -4.28 0.74
C MET A 40 18.33 -4.11 0.68
N THR A 41 17.87 -2.92 0.38
CA THR A 41 16.46 -2.60 0.30
C THR A 41 15.93 -2.69 -1.13
N THR A 42 14.62 -2.78 -1.28
CA THR A 42 13.92 -2.67 -2.57
C THR A 42 13.62 -1.24 -2.93
N LEU A 43 13.82 -0.31 -1.98
CA LEU A 43 13.50 1.10 -2.13
C LEU A 43 14.33 1.77 -3.24
N ASP A 44 13.66 2.57 -4.05
CA ASP A 44 14.23 3.35 -5.13
C ASP A 44 14.16 4.84 -4.80
N LEU A 45 15.31 5.51 -4.79
CA LEU A 45 15.39 6.92 -4.39
C LEU A 45 14.71 7.88 -5.39
N GLU A 46 14.61 7.52 -6.67
CA GLU A 46 13.89 8.33 -7.65
C GLU A 46 12.39 8.23 -7.42
N PHE A 47 11.89 7.00 -7.18
CA PHE A 47 10.48 6.80 -6.79
C PHE A 47 10.15 7.47 -5.46
N GLN A 48 11.04 7.39 -4.48
CA GLN A 48 10.83 8.03 -3.18
C GLN A 48 10.66 9.55 -3.32
N ARG A 49 11.56 10.20 -4.07
CA ARG A 49 11.46 11.65 -4.35
C ARG A 49 10.18 11.99 -5.11
N MET A 50 9.87 11.21 -6.14
CA MET A 50 8.65 11.42 -6.91
C MET A 50 7.40 11.41 -6.02
N VAL A 51 7.31 10.48 -5.07
CA VAL A 51 6.18 10.42 -4.13
C VAL A 51 6.14 11.64 -3.22
N GLU A 52 7.29 12.08 -2.70
CA GLU A 52 7.41 13.27 -1.86
C GLU A 52 7.05 14.55 -2.64
N ASP A 53 7.55 14.69 -3.88
CA ASP A 53 7.30 15.84 -4.76
C ASP A 53 5.83 15.95 -5.20
N VAL A 54 5.09 14.84 -5.24
CA VAL A 54 3.67 14.84 -5.60
C VAL A 54 2.78 15.14 -4.38
N SER A 55 3.11 14.56 -3.24
CA SER A 55 2.21 14.54 -2.08
C SER A 55 2.00 15.92 -1.46
N GLU A 56 3.06 16.64 -1.17
CA GLU A 56 2.97 17.93 -0.46
C GLU A 56 2.26 19.03 -1.25
N PRO A 57 2.55 19.26 -2.56
CA PRO A 57 1.81 20.24 -3.35
C PRO A 57 0.31 19.96 -3.44
N MET A 58 -0.08 18.67 -3.53
CA MET A 58 -1.50 18.30 -3.63
C MET A 58 -2.24 18.54 -2.30
N LEU A 59 -1.61 18.26 -1.17
CA LEU A 59 -2.17 18.56 0.15
C LEU A 59 -2.24 20.07 0.40
N ALA A 60 -1.22 20.82 0.02
CA ALA A 60 -1.22 22.27 0.10
C ALA A 60 -2.32 22.91 -0.76
N ALA A 61 -2.54 22.38 -1.97
CA ALA A 61 -3.65 22.81 -2.84
C ALA A 61 -5.02 22.52 -2.20
N LEU A 62 -5.19 21.35 -1.57
CA LEU A 62 -6.40 21.03 -0.81
C LEU A 62 -6.64 22.04 0.32
N GLU A 63 -5.61 22.30 1.15
CA GLU A 63 -5.68 23.23 2.28
C GLU A 63 -5.90 24.70 1.85
N SER A 64 -5.56 25.06 0.63
CA SER A 64 -5.79 26.38 0.03
C SER A 64 -7.17 26.52 -0.60
N SER A 65 -7.91 25.44 -0.75
CA SER A 65 -9.23 25.45 -1.39
C SER A 65 -10.29 26.12 -0.49
N SER A 66 -11.36 26.64 -1.11
CA SER A 66 -12.50 27.24 -0.38
C SER A 66 -13.22 26.25 0.53
N VAL A 67 -13.21 24.96 0.17
CA VAL A 67 -13.79 23.88 1.00
C VAL A 67 -13.04 23.76 2.32
N TRP A 68 -11.73 24.08 2.34
CA TRP A 68 -10.86 23.96 3.52
C TRP A 68 -10.86 25.21 4.41
N ALA A 69 -11.60 26.28 4.05
CA ALA A 69 -11.63 27.51 4.83
C ALA A 69 -12.06 27.25 6.30
N GLY A 70 -11.24 27.70 7.26
CA GLY A 70 -11.49 27.51 8.70
C GLY A 70 -11.18 26.11 9.24
N LEU A 71 -10.60 25.21 8.42
CA LEU A 71 -10.12 23.92 8.88
C LEU A 71 -8.62 23.97 9.22
N PRO A 72 -8.12 23.04 10.06
CA PRO A 72 -6.70 22.97 10.40
C PRO A 72 -5.83 22.84 9.15
N LYS A 73 -4.79 23.65 9.09
CA LYS A 73 -3.77 23.63 8.04
C LYS A 73 -2.44 23.20 8.66
N ARG A 74 -1.48 22.81 7.82
CA ARG A 74 -0.12 22.56 8.28
C ARG A 74 0.45 23.81 8.93
N VAL A 75 0.72 23.73 10.24
CA VAL A 75 1.45 24.72 11.02
C VAL A 75 2.64 24.01 11.63
N ASP A 76 3.82 24.60 11.60
CA ASP A 76 5.12 23.96 11.87
C ASP A 76 5.19 23.07 13.13
N ASN A 77 4.38 23.30 14.14
CA ASN A 77 4.39 22.54 15.39
C ASN A 77 3.10 21.72 15.68
N GLN A 78 2.20 21.55 14.69
CA GLN A 78 0.92 20.83 14.88
C GLN A 78 0.64 19.86 13.73
N LEU A 79 1.62 19.07 13.35
CA LEU A 79 1.53 18.12 12.23
C LEU A 79 0.39 17.10 12.39
N ASN A 80 0.04 16.73 13.62
CA ASN A 80 -1.02 15.77 13.91
C ASN A 80 -2.46 16.31 13.75
N ARG A 81 -2.63 17.62 13.57
CA ARG A 81 -3.97 18.25 13.40
C ARG A 81 -4.30 18.61 11.97
N CYS A 82 -3.33 18.66 11.07
CA CYS A 82 -3.55 18.93 9.66
C CYS A 82 -3.90 17.64 8.90
N VAL A 83 -4.37 17.79 7.66
CA VAL A 83 -4.57 16.66 6.76
C VAL A 83 -3.25 15.96 6.50
N GLN A 84 -3.27 14.65 6.52
CA GLN A 84 -2.12 13.76 6.29
C GLN A 84 -2.34 12.94 5.03
N ALA A 85 -1.25 12.45 4.43
CA ALA A 85 -1.30 11.45 3.39
C ALA A 85 -0.24 10.39 3.62
N ALA A 86 -0.59 9.14 3.38
CA ALA A 86 0.35 8.03 3.35
C ALA A 86 0.28 7.36 1.98
N ILE A 87 1.44 7.03 1.38
CA ILE A 87 1.54 6.49 0.02
C ILE A 87 2.50 5.31 0.02
N LEU A 88 2.12 4.23 -0.67
CA LEU A 88 3.00 3.10 -1.02
C LEU A 88 3.03 2.97 -2.54
N CYS A 89 4.23 2.84 -3.11
CA CYS A 89 4.43 2.48 -4.51
C CYS A 89 5.16 1.14 -4.57
N VAL A 90 4.56 0.16 -5.24
CA VAL A 90 5.01 -1.24 -5.23
C VAL A 90 5.20 -1.73 -6.66
N ASP A 91 6.25 -2.52 -6.95
CA ASP A 91 6.33 -3.32 -8.18
C ASP A 91 5.30 -4.44 -8.11
N SER A 92 4.28 -4.39 -8.99
CA SER A 92 3.15 -5.32 -8.96
C SER A 92 3.54 -6.79 -9.16
N ARG A 93 4.70 -7.06 -9.75
CA ARG A 93 5.13 -8.42 -10.09
C ARG A 93 5.99 -9.07 -9.02
N LYS A 94 6.73 -8.24 -8.26
CA LYS A 94 7.74 -8.70 -7.28
C LYS A 94 7.32 -8.44 -5.85
N GLY A 95 6.40 -7.50 -5.61
CA GLY A 95 6.11 -7.01 -4.28
C GLY A 95 7.18 -6.06 -3.70
N ASP A 96 8.18 -5.70 -4.52
CA ASP A 96 9.21 -4.76 -4.08
C ASP A 96 8.58 -3.41 -3.73
N LEU A 97 8.74 -2.95 -2.50
CA LEU A 97 8.33 -1.62 -2.07
C LEU A 97 9.33 -0.60 -2.62
N LEU A 98 8.91 0.18 -3.62
CA LEU A 98 9.77 1.13 -4.32
C LEU A 98 9.84 2.47 -3.59
N ALA A 99 8.70 2.92 -3.01
CA ALA A 99 8.64 4.16 -2.25
C ALA A 99 7.56 4.08 -1.18
N VAL A 100 7.77 4.81 -0.07
CA VAL A 100 6.85 4.85 1.06
C VAL A 100 6.85 6.20 1.75
N THR A 101 5.64 6.72 2.04
CA THR A 101 5.43 7.76 3.03
C THR A 101 4.35 7.30 4.01
N GLY A 102 4.53 7.57 5.29
CA GLY A 102 3.54 7.30 6.34
C GLY A 102 2.84 8.56 6.83
N GLY A 103 3.11 9.72 6.24
CA GLY A 103 2.57 11.03 6.61
C GLY A 103 3.33 12.18 5.96
N ARG A 104 2.98 13.42 6.29
CA ARG A 104 3.68 14.63 5.80
C ARG A 104 5.06 14.84 6.43
N SER A 105 5.35 14.19 7.56
CA SER A 105 6.64 14.25 8.22
C SER A 105 6.88 12.98 9.01
N ALA A 106 8.05 12.39 8.87
CA ALA A 106 8.47 11.26 9.68
C ALA A 106 8.83 11.66 11.13
N GLN A 107 8.94 12.96 11.40
CA GLN A 107 9.25 13.48 12.74
C GLN A 107 8.10 13.31 13.73
N ASP A 108 6.86 13.11 13.26
CA ASP A 108 5.72 12.80 14.13
C ASP A 108 5.75 11.39 14.70
N GLY A 109 6.67 10.54 14.20
CA GLY A 109 6.84 9.14 14.63
C GLY A 109 5.67 8.22 14.25
N LEU A 110 4.71 8.69 13.48
CA LEU A 110 3.51 7.94 13.13
C LEU A 110 3.66 7.27 11.76
N ASP A 111 3.64 5.95 11.73
CA ASP A 111 3.45 5.18 10.52
C ASP A 111 1.97 4.84 10.34
N ARG A 112 1.30 5.61 9.49
CA ARG A 112 -0.16 5.49 9.28
C ARG A 112 -0.55 4.18 8.59
N TRP A 113 0.38 3.49 7.97
CA TRP A 113 0.14 2.15 7.45
C TRP A 113 -0.05 1.12 8.57
N GLN A 114 0.53 1.40 9.77
CA GLN A 114 0.36 0.60 10.98
C GLN A 114 -0.72 1.16 11.91
N SER A 115 -1.26 2.33 11.62
CA SER A 115 -2.37 2.88 12.39
C SER A 115 -3.59 1.98 12.27
N LYS A 116 -4.23 1.74 13.42
CA LYS A 116 -5.44 0.93 13.49
C LYS A 116 -6.62 1.69 12.90
N VAL A 117 -7.26 1.08 11.93
CA VAL A 117 -8.47 1.60 11.27
C VAL A 117 -9.54 0.53 11.24
N MET A 118 -10.78 0.94 11.07
CA MET A 118 -11.85 0.03 10.66
C MET A 118 -11.78 -0.11 9.14
N PRO A 119 -11.51 -1.32 8.58
CA PRO A 119 -11.34 -1.48 7.14
C PRO A 119 -12.64 -1.21 6.34
N GLY A 120 -13.82 -1.45 6.93
CA GLY A 120 -15.08 -1.24 6.23
C GLY A 120 -15.12 -1.97 4.89
N ASP A 121 -15.44 -1.23 3.82
CA ASP A 121 -15.53 -1.79 2.47
C ASP A 121 -14.21 -2.36 1.92
N LEU A 122 -13.05 -2.05 2.52
CA LEU A 122 -11.78 -2.71 2.16
C LEU A 122 -11.76 -4.18 2.58
N PHE A 123 -12.62 -4.60 3.51
CA PHE A 123 -12.75 -6.00 3.92
C PHE A 123 -13.75 -6.78 3.05
N THR A 124 -14.67 -6.10 2.39
CA THR A 124 -15.69 -6.71 1.52
C THR A 124 -15.12 -7.69 0.49
N PRO A 125 -13.94 -7.45 -0.16
CA PRO A 125 -13.34 -8.40 -1.07
C PRO A 125 -13.04 -9.77 -0.46
N ILE A 126 -12.68 -9.84 0.81
CA ILE A 126 -12.45 -11.11 1.52
C ILE A 126 -13.76 -11.90 1.66
N VAL A 127 -14.84 -11.23 2.05
CA VAL A 127 -16.17 -11.85 2.16
C VAL A 127 -16.66 -12.34 0.80
N ASN A 128 -16.49 -11.53 -0.24
CA ASN A 128 -16.86 -11.88 -1.61
C ASN A 128 -16.04 -13.07 -2.14
N LEU A 129 -14.72 -13.10 -1.84
CA LEU A 129 -13.83 -14.20 -2.22
C LEU A 129 -14.32 -15.54 -1.64
N CYS A 130 -14.65 -15.56 -0.35
CA CYS A 130 -15.18 -16.75 0.29
C CYS A 130 -16.51 -17.21 -0.32
N ALA A 131 -17.39 -16.25 -0.67
CA ALA A 131 -18.67 -16.57 -1.29
C ALA A 131 -18.49 -17.15 -2.70
N VAL A 132 -17.62 -16.54 -3.51
CA VAL A 132 -17.31 -17.01 -4.87
C VAL A 132 -16.68 -18.39 -4.82
N ASP A 133 -15.70 -18.61 -3.94
CA ASP A 133 -14.99 -19.89 -3.80
C ASP A 133 -15.95 -21.02 -3.39
N GLN A 134 -16.93 -20.73 -2.52
CA GLN A 134 -17.98 -21.67 -2.12
C GLN A 134 -19.17 -21.72 -3.11
N ARG A 135 -19.08 -21.05 -4.27
CA ARG A 135 -20.18 -20.93 -5.25
C ARG A 135 -21.47 -20.37 -4.65
N ARG A 136 -21.33 -19.44 -3.69
CA ARG A 136 -22.44 -18.73 -3.06
C ARG A 136 -22.74 -17.44 -3.80
N THR A 137 -23.95 -16.94 -3.64
CA THR A 137 -24.35 -15.65 -4.23
C THR A 137 -23.69 -14.49 -3.49
N VAL A 138 -23.05 -13.61 -4.24
CA VAL A 138 -22.51 -12.35 -3.72
C VAL A 138 -23.59 -11.27 -3.80
N ILE A 139 -24.00 -10.75 -2.64
CA ILE A 139 -24.94 -9.64 -2.55
C ILE A 139 -24.13 -8.35 -2.41
N ARG A 140 -23.88 -7.65 -3.53
CA ARG A 140 -22.98 -6.50 -3.63
C ARG A 140 -23.31 -5.34 -2.67
N SER A 141 -24.59 -5.16 -2.37
CA SER A 141 -25.05 -4.08 -1.47
C SER A 141 -25.08 -4.51 0.01
N ASN A 142 -24.83 -5.78 0.31
CA ASN A 142 -24.94 -6.27 1.68
C ASN A 142 -23.93 -7.39 1.98
N PRO A 143 -22.68 -7.00 2.35
CA PRO A 143 -21.63 -7.96 2.70
C PRO A 143 -21.98 -8.82 3.93
N GLU A 144 -22.85 -8.34 4.82
CA GLU A 144 -23.31 -9.11 5.98
C GLU A 144 -24.14 -10.32 5.56
N VAL A 145 -25.09 -10.14 4.63
CA VAL A 145 -25.90 -11.26 4.13
C VAL A 145 -25.02 -12.24 3.37
N THR A 146 -24.09 -11.77 2.53
CA THR A 146 -23.12 -12.62 1.86
C THR A 146 -22.30 -13.43 2.87
N GLY A 147 -21.74 -12.77 3.88
CA GLY A 147 -20.90 -13.39 4.90
C GLY A 147 -21.63 -14.41 5.78
N ARG A 148 -22.90 -14.16 6.16
CA ARG A 148 -23.72 -15.13 6.88
C ARG A 148 -23.92 -16.43 6.09
N GLY A 149 -24.01 -16.34 4.77
CA GLY A 149 -24.09 -17.52 3.89
C GLY A 149 -22.80 -18.34 3.84
N VAL A 150 -21.65 -17.74 4.14
CA VAL A 150 -20.32 -18.37 4.13
C VAL A 150 -19.90 -18.88 5.51
N GLY A 151 -20.14 -18.11 6.55
CA GLY A 151 -19.78 -18.41 7.94
C GLY A 151 -18.45 -17.81 8.40
N PHE A 152 -18.35 -17.57 9.71
CA PHE A 152 -17.21 -16.87 10.33
C PHE A 152 -15.86 -17.57 10.11
N ASN A 153 -15.81 -18.90 10.28
CA ASN A 153 -14.55 -19.64 10.22
C ASN A 153 -13.89 -19.47 8.85
N THR A 154 -14.64 -19.65 7.76
CA THR A 154 -14.11 -19.50 6.39
C THR A 154 -13.60 -18.09 6.14
N VAL A 155 -14.36 -17.06 6.58
CA VAL A 155 -13.95 -15.68 6.38
C VAL A 155 -12.70 -15.36 7.20
N ILE A 156 -12.61 -15.82 8.45
CA ILE A 156 -11.42 -15.63 9.31
C ILE A 156 -10.19 -16.31 8.69
N GLU A 157 -10.30 -17.58 8.30
CA GLU A 157 -9.19 -18.32 7.68
C GLU A 157 -8.71 -17.67 6.39
N THR A 158 -9.64 -17.22 5.55
CA THR A 158 -9.31 -16.53 4.30
C THR A 158 -8.65 -15.16 4.57
N ALA A 159 -9.17 -14.42 5.54
CA ALA A 159 -8.58 -13.15 5.94
C ALA A 159 -7.14 -13.33 6.48
N GLN A 160 -6.91 -14.36 7.30
CA GLN A 160 -5.57 -14.68 7.81
C GLN A 160 -4.61 -15.07 6.69
N LYS A 161 -5.03 -15.87 5.71
CA LYS A 161 -4.25 -16.17 4.50
C LYS A 161 -3.94 -14.90 3.69
N ALA A 162 -4.87 -13.95 3.65
CA ALA A 162 -4.71 -12.68 2.97
C ALA A 162 -3.86 -11.64 3.75
N GLY A 163 -3.31 -12.00 4.91
CA GLY A 163 -2.40 -11.16 5.69
C GLY A 163 -3.01 -10.41 6.86
N TYR A 164 -4.28 -10.64 7.19
CA TYR A 164 -4.84 -10.12 8.44
C TYR A 164 -4.28 -10.92 9.62
N LYS A 165 -3.57 -10.23 10.50
CA LYS A 165 -2.96 -10.84 11.71
C LYS A 165 -3.79 -10.51 12.95
N GLY A 166 -3.76 -11.41 13.93
CA GLY A 166 -4.46 -11.25 15.22
C GLY A 166 -5.86 -11.83 15.22
N GLU A 167 -6.57 -11.56 16.30
CA GLU A 167 -7.91 -12.08 16.54
C GLU A 167 -8.96 -11.24 15.80
N LEU A 168 -9.79 -11.90 15.00
CA LEU A 168 -10.90 -11.28 14.27
C LEU A 168 -12.24 -11.59 14.96
N PRO A 169 -13.21 -10.65 14.94
CA PRO A 169 -14.46 -10.82 15.65
C PRO A 169 -15.33 -11.94 15.05
N ARG A 170 -16.07 -12.65 15.90
CA ARG A 170 -17.08 -13.63 15.50
C ARG A 170 -18.49 -13.03 15.61
N SER A 171 -18.67 -11.86 15.00
CA SER A 171 -19.94 -11.13 14.96
C SER A 171 -20.17 -10.60 13.53
N SER A 172 -21.32 -9.98 13.29
CA SER A 172 -21.60 -9.31 12.01
C SER A 172 -20.60 -8.21 11.64
N ASP A 173 -19.86 -7.68 12.63
CA ASP A 173 -18.81 -6.71 12.42
C ASP A 173 -17.67 -7.26 11.55
N LEU A 174 -17.43 -8.60 11.60
CA LEU A 174 -16.49 -9.25 10.70
C LEU A 174 -16.85 -9.00 9.24
N TYR A 175 -18.09 -9.20 8.86
CA TYR A 175 -18.52 -9.12 7.47
C TYR A 175 -18.58 -7.68 6.95
N THR A 176 -18.79 -6.74 7.84
CA THR A 176 -18.90 -5.30 7.51
C THR A 176 -17.60 -4.53 7.71
N GLY A 177 -16.52 -5.21 8.14
CA GLY A 177 -15.24 -4.57 8.41
C GLY A 177 -15.26 -3.57 9.57
N ARG A 178 -16.17 -3.75 10.55
CA ARG A 178 -16.29 -2.89 11.74
C ARG A 178 -15.46 -3.40 12.91
N PHE A 179 -14.21 -3.66 12.65
CA PHE A 179 -13.21 -4.07 13.64
C PHE A 179 -11.91 -3.32 13.39
N SER A 180 -11.01 -3.30 14.37
CA SER A 180 -9.82 -2.46 14.32
C SER A 180 -8.58 -3.28 13.94
N VAL A 181 -7.92 -2.92 12.84
CA VAL A 181 -6.69 -3.56 12.34
C VAL A 181 -5.75 -2.52 11.74
N PRO A 182 -4.44 -2.80 11.65
CA PRO A 182 -3.52 -1.97 10.87
C PRO A 182 -3.99 -1.83 9.42
N LEU A 183 -3.88 -0.62 8.85
CA LEU A 183 -4.26 -0.38 7.45
C LEU A 183 -3.46 -1.27 6.49
N SER A 184 -2.21 -1.59 6.83
CA SER A 184 -1.35 -2.50 6.06
C SER A 184 -1.95 -3.89 5.84
N HIS A 185 -2.77 -4.40 6.75
CA HIS A 185 -3.46 -5.68 6.57
C HIS A 185 -4.47 -5.62 5.41
N ALA A 186 -5.26 -4.55 5.34
CA ALA A 186 -6.19 -4.34 4.23
C ALA A 186 -5.44 -4.12 2.91
N VAL A 187 -4.32 -3.40 2.93
CA VAL A 187 -3.45 -3.20 1.76
C VAL A 187 -2.93 -4.52 1.23
N ASN A 188 -2.39 -5.38 2.10
CA ASN A 188 -1.88 -6.70 1.70
C ASN A 188 -2.98 -7.57 1.08
N ALA A 189 -4.17 -7.60 1.68
CA ALA A 189 -5.29 -8.36 1.16
C ALA A 189 -5.76 -7.87 -0.22
N LEU A 190 -5.87 -6.55 -0.41
CA LEU A 190 -6.20 -5.96 -1.72
C LEU A 190 -5.13 -6.27 -2.76
N TYR A 191 -3.86 -6.19 -2.35
CA TYR A 191 -2.73 -6.48 -3.23
C TYR A 191 -2.73 -7.94 -3.70
N LEU A 192 -2.96 -8.90 -2.79
CA LEU A 192 -3.10 -10.31 -3.13
C LEU A 192 -4.26 -10.56 -4.10
N ILE A 193 -5.45 -10.01 -3.82
CA ILE A 193 -6.61 -10.17 -4.69
C ILE A 193 -6.36 -9.52 -6.06
N GLY A 194 -5.78 -8.32 -6.09
CA GLY A 194 -5.44 -7.61 -7.32
C GLY A 194 -4.33 -8.30 -8.15
N ASN A 195 -3.56 -9.19 -7.53
CA ASN A 195 -2.52 -10.03 -8.14
C ASN A 195 -2.97 -11.48 -8.36
N ASP A 196 -4.26 -11.71 -8.62
CA ASP A 196 -4.83 -13.04 -8.90
C ASP A 196 -4.57 -14.06 -7.76
N GLY A 197 -4.45 -13.62 -6.52
CA GLY A 197 -4.24 -14.49 -5.35
C GLY A 197 -2.83 -15.07 -5.21
N LEU A 198 -1.85 -14.60 -6.00
CA LEU A 198 -0.48 -15.09 -5.98
C LEU A 198 0.29 -14.62 -4.74
N ASN A 199 1.21 -15.45 -4.26
CA ASN A 199 2.06 -15.18 -3.09
C ASN A 199 3.13 -14.12 -3.39
N VAL A 200 2.69 -12.86 -3.43
CA VAL A 200 3.60 -11.73 -3.59
C VAL A 200 3.39 -10.83 -2.37
N SER A 201 4.31 -10.89 -1.42
CA SER A 201 4.29 -10.02 -0.23
C SER A 201 4.96 -8.69 -0.53
N ILE A 202 4.37 -7.61 -0.02
CA ILE A 202 5.02 -6.29 -0.07
C ILE A 202 6.19 -6.29 0.93
N SER A 203 7.41 -6.03 0.43
CA SER A 203 8.63 -6.02 1.24
C SER A 203 9.55 -4.86 0.87
N SER A 204 10.16 -4.25 1.88
CA SER A 204 11.20 -3.22 1.73
C SER A 204 12.62 -3.77 1.83
N VAL A 205 12.78 -5.02 2.31
CA VAL A 205 14.07 -5.65 2.53
C VAL A 205 14.27 -6.80 1.53
N ARG A 206 15.38 -6.74 0.79
CA ARG A 206 15.74 -7.79 -0.17
C ARG A 206 16.77 -8.76 0.39
N GLN A 207 17.78 -8.24 1.05
CA GLN A 207 18.87 -9.02 1.60
C GLN A 207 19.38 -8.40 2.91
N VAL A 208 19.77 -9.26 3.84
CA VAL A 208 20.45 -8.87 5.08
C VAL A 208 21.76 -9.64 5.16
N GLY A 209 22.82 -9.01 5.63
CA GLY A 209 24.11 -9.65 5.82
C GLY A 209 24.93 -8.96 6.90
N THR A 210 25.95 -9.63 7.41
CA THR A 210 26.92 -9.08 8.34
C THR A 210 28.28 -8.92 7.67
N THR A 211 29.13 -8.03 8.20
CA THR A 211 30.50 -7.78 7.68
C THR A 211 31.37 -9.02 7.56
N LYS A 212 31.01 -10.12 8.21
CA LYS A 212 31.81 -11.34 8.29
C LYS A 212 31.25 -12.54 7.53
N LYS A 213 30.03 -12.48 7.02
CA LYS A 213 29.38 -13.63 6.34
C LYS A 213 28.47 -13.18 5.22
N ASN A 214 28.30 -14.08 4.25
CA ASN A 214 27.50 -13.94 3.06
C ASN A 214 26.13 -13.29 3.28
N LEU A 215 25.75 -12.41 2.34
CA LEU A 215 24.40 -11.88 2.25
C LEU A 215 23.37 -13.03 2.20
N VAL A 216 22.47 -13.06 3.16
CA VAL A 216 21.37 -14.03 3.19
C VAL A 216 20.16 -13.36 2.56
N MET A 217 19.56 -14.01 1.57
CA MET A 217 18.28 -13.54 1.01
C MET A 217 17.17 -13.81 2.02
N VAL A 218 16.53 -12.74 2.50
CA VAL A 218 15.58 -12.86 3.60
C VAL A 218 14.14 -12.87 3.14
N ASN A 219 13.80 -12.21 2.03
CA ASN A 219 12.40 -12.01 1.64
C ASN A 219 12.10 -12.05 0.14
N ALA A 220 13.03 -12.47 -0.68
CA ALA A 220 12.64 -12.77 -2.05
C ALA A 220 12.08 -14.19 -2.08
N PRO A 221 10.75 -14.36 -2.21
CA PRO A 221 10.23 -15.69 -2.46
C PRO A 221 10.93 -16.26 -3.68
N SER A 222 11.25 -17.55 -3.64
CA SER A 222 11.77 -18.22 -4.85
C SER A 222 10.80 -18.01 -6.00
N PRO A 223 11.24 -18.15 -7.28
CA PRO A 223 10.32 -18.06 -8.41
C PRO A 223 9.16 -19.06 -8.33
N GLU A 224 9.35 -20.16 -7.60
CA GLU A 224 8.31 -21.18 -7.36
C GLU A 224 7.34 -20.71 -6.27
N GLU A 225 7.85 -20.14 -5.16
CA GLU A 225 7.02 -19.58 -4.09
C GLU A 225 6.21 -18.37 -4.55
N SER A 226 6.79 -17.51 -5.39
CA SER A 226 6.09 -16.35 -5.98
C SER A 226 4.93 -16.76 -6.90
N ARG A 227 4.94 -17.98 -7.41
CA ARG A 227 3.86 -18.53 -8.25
C ARG A 227 2.84 -19.33 -7.44
N ARG A 228 3.08 -19.54 -6.16
CA ARG A 228 2.17 -20.28 -5.30
C ARG A 228 0.90 -19.48 -5.07
N GLU A 229 -0.23 -20.06 -5.34
CA GLU A 229 -1.53 -19.47 -5.00
C GLU A 229 -1.75 -19.51 -3.48
N ILE A 230 -1.98 -18.35 -2.90
CA ILE A 230 -2.40 -18.20 -1.50
C ILE A 230 -3.92 -18.15 -1.42
N LEU A 231 -4.53 -17.46 -2.38
CA LEU A 231 -5.97 -17.39 -2.56
C LEU A 231 -6.34 -18.03 -3.90
N PRO A 232 -7.53 -18.67 -4.03
CA PRO A 232 -7.95 -19.30 -5.27
C PRO A 232 -7.96 -18.26 -6.42
N ARG A 233 -7.15 -18.49 -7.45
CA ARG A 233 -6.89 -17.53 -8.52
C ARG A 233 -8.15 -17.10 -9.26
N GLU A 234 -8.99 -18.08 -9.64
CA GLU A 234 -10.24 -17.78 -10.35
C GLU A 234 -11.18 -16.93 -9.50
N SER A 235 -11.29 -17.24 -8.20
CA SER A 235 -12.11 -16.48 -7.26
C SER A 235 -11.55 -15.08 -7.03
N ALA A 236 -10.22 -14.93 -6.91
CA ALA A 236 -9.56 -13.63 -6.77
C ALA A 236 -9.79 -12.75 -8.01
N HIS A 237 -9.65 -13.32 -9.20
CA HIS A 237 -9.90 -12.62 -10.47
C HIS A 237 -11.35 -12.14 -10.60
N LEU A 238 -12.32 -12.99 -10.24
CA LEU A 238 -13.73 -12.61 -10.23
C LEU A 238 -14.01 -11.49 -9.23
N VAL A 239 -13.45 -11.57 -8.02
CA VAL A 239 -13.63 -10.55 -6.98
C VAL A 239 -13.00 -9.22 -7.38
N ALA A 240 -11.86 -9.22 -8.09
CA ALA A 240 -11.24 -8.02 -8.62
C ALA A 240 -12.11 -7.28 -9.66
N SER A 241 -13.19 -7.90 -10.14
CA SER A 241 -14.22 -7.25 -10.96
C SER A 241 -15.42 -6.71 -10.16
N LEU A 242 -15.47 -6.94 -8.84
CA LEU A 242 -16.56 -6.53 -7.95
C LEU A 242 -16.14 -5.31 -7.11
N PRO A 243 -17.11 -4.46 -6.66
CA PRO A 243 -16.79 -3.40 -5.72
C PRO A 243 -16.08 -3.93 -4.46
N PRO A 244 -15.12 -3.18 -3.91
CA PRO A 244 -14.74 -1.82 -4.25
C PRO A 244 -13.79 -1.67 -5.45
N PHE A 245 -13.40 -2.76 -6.12
CA PHE A 245 -12.60 -2.72 -7.33
C PHE A 245 -13.40 -2.21 -8.52
N ARG A 246 -12.75 -1.41 -9.35
CA ARG A 246 -13.28 -0.93 -10.62
C ARG A 246 -12.22 -1.09 -11.70
N TYR A 247 -12.39 -2.04 -12.57
CA TYR A 247 -11.51 -2.25 -13.70
C TYR A 247 -11.86 -1.30 -14.85
N ASP A 248 -10.85 -0.67 -15.44
CA ASP A 248 -10.96 0.15 -16.65
C ASP A 248 -10.28 -0.58 -17.82
N GLU A 249 -11.07 -1.07 -18.75
CA GLU A 249 -10.60 -1.82 -19.91
C GLU A 249 -9.66 -0.99 -20.82
N ARG A 250 -9.90 0.31 -20.93
CA ARG A 250 -9.10 1.19 -21.79
C ARG A 250 -7.69 1.36 -21.27
N THR A 251 -7.53 1.55 -19.97
CA THR A 251 -6.24 1.76 -19.33
C THR A 251 -5.63 0.46 -18.80
N ARG A 252 -6.42 -0.60 -18.69
CA ARG A 252 -6.06 -1.88 -18.07
C ARG A 252 -5.57 -1.70 -16.63
N LYS A 253 -6.23 -0.80 -15.91
CA LYS A 253 -5.96 -0.51 -14.51
C LYS A 253 -7.16 -0.86 -13.66
N THR A 254 -6.91 -1.32 -12.45
CA THR A 254 -7.94 -1.49 -11.43
C THR A 254 -7.82 -0.37 -10.42
N PHE A 255 -8.94 0.25 -10.11
CA PHE A 255 -9.04 1.34 -9.13
C PHE A 255 -9.82 0.87 -7.91
N VAL A 256 -9.41 1.33 -6.74
CA VAL A 256 -10.15 1.21 -5.48
C VAL A 256 -10.28 2.60 -4.89
N ASN A 257 -11.50 2.98 -4.46
CA ASN A 257 -11.75 4.24 -3.77
C ASN A 257 -12.78 3.98 -2.67
N VAL A 258 -12.37 4.12 -1.42
CA VAL A 258 -13.18 3.80 -0.26
C VAL A 258 -13.05 4.90 0.79
N ARG A 259 -14.19 5.28 1.41
CA ARG A 259 -14.20 6.04 2.65
C ARG A 259 -14.06 5.07 3.82
N LEU A 260 -13.07 5.30 4.66
CA LEU A 260 -12.91 4.48 5.86
C LEU A 260 -13.95 4.87 6.93
N PRO A 261 -14.53 3.89 7.64
CA PRO A 261 -15.43 4.16 8.77
C PRO A 261 -14.76 4.97 9.88
N GLY A 262 -15.57 5.60 10.74
CA GLY A 262 -15.06 6.39 11.87
C GLY A 262 -14.40 7.72 11.48
N ASN A 263 -14.65 8.20 10.25
CA ASN A 263 -14.10 9.46 9.75
C ASN A 263 -12.55 9.52 9.77
N THR A 264 -11.88 8.37 9.61
CA THR A 264 -10.42 8.30 9.63
C THR A 264 -9.77 8.71 8.32
N GLY A 265 -10.53 8.78 7.22
CA GLY A 265 -10.02 9.24 5.93
C GLY A 265 -10.60 8.52 4.72
N HIS A 266 -9.93 8.72 3.60
CA HIS A 266 -10.19 8.05 2.33
C HIS A 266 -8.98 7.21 1.94
N PHE A 267 -9.26 6.08 1.34
CA PHE A 267 -8.28 5.17 0.78
C PHE A 267 -8.50 5.05 -0.73
N SER A 268 -7.41 5.07 -1.49
CA SER A 268 -7.42 4.83 -2.93
C SER A 268 -6.29 3.89 -3.31
N ALA A 269 -6.53 3.07 -4.32
CA ALA A 269 -5.48 2.31 -4.98
C ALA A 269 -5.61 2.40 -6.50
N VAL A 270 -4.47 2.38 -7.18
CA VAL A 270 -4.35 2.20 -8.63
C VAL A 270 -3.43 1.01 -8.84
N MET A 271 -3.98 -0.06 -9.39
CA MET A 271 -3.28 -1.31 -9.64
C MET A 271 -3.15 -1.53 -11.13
N GLY A 272 -1.95 -1.72 -11.60
CA GLY A 272 -1.65 -2.00 -12.99
C GLY A 272 -0.59 -3.09 -13.13
N ARG A 273 -0.23 -3.38 -14.38
CA ARG A 273 0.68 -4.49 -14.70
C ARG A 273 2.06 -4.41 -14.04
N TYR A 274 2.59 -3.19 -13.88
CA TYR A 274 3.96 -2.97 -13.42
C TYR A 274 4.03 -2.36 -12.04
N PHE A 275 3.08 -1.50 -11.70
CA PHE A 275 3.02 -0.80 -10.44
C PHE A 275 1.65 -0.92 -9.80
N THR A 276 1.66 -0.92 -8.47
CA THR A 276 0.50 -0.71 -7.64
C THR A 276 0.81 0.43 -6.69
N VAL A 277 -0.08 1.41 -6.65
CA VAL A 277 0.02 2.56 -5.76
C VAL A 277 -1.16 2.56 -4.83
N PHE A 278 -0.89 2.62 -3.54
CA PHE A 278 -1.87 2.80 -2.48
C PHE A 278 -1.70 4.18 -1.88
N ALA A 279 -2.80 4.88 -1.64
CA ALA A 279 -2.82 6.16 -0.97
C ALA A 279 -3.90 6.18 0.11
N TRP A 280 -3.60 6.85 1.20
CA TRP A 280 -4.55 7.23 2.23
C TRP A 280 -4.44 8.73 2.46
N VAL A 281 -5.58 9.41 2.62
CA VAL A 281 -5.65 10.83 2.96
C VAL A 281 -6.70 11.01 4.04
N GLY A 282 -6.28 11.60 5.16
CA GLY A 282 -7.18 11.74 6.32
C GLY A 282 -6.55 12.51 7.47
N PHE A 283 -7.06 12.26 8.66
CA PHE A 283 -6.61 12.86 9.92
C PHE A 283 -6.31 11.77 10.94
N ASP A 284 -5.31 12.02 11.80
CA ASP A 284 -4.95 11.09 12.88
C ASP A 284 -5.99 11.06 14.00
N SER A 285 -6.57 12.22 14.28
CA SER A 285 -7.65 12.39 15.25
C SER A 285 -8.79 13.13 14.56
N PRO A 286 -9.76 12.41 14.00
CA PRO A 286 -10.87 13.03 13.32
C PRO A 286 -11.78 13.71 14.35
N GLU A 287 -11.68 15.02 14.45
CA GLU A 287 -12.76 15.79 15.05
C GLU A 287 -13.96 15.63 14.10
N ALA A 288 -15.04 15.03 14.58
CA ALA A 288 -16.24 14.76 13.79
C ALA A 288 -16.72 16.02 13.02
N ALA A 289 -16.56 17.19 13.62
CA ALA A 289 -16.88 18.49 13.03
C ALA A 289 -16.18 18.76 11.67
N VAL A 290 -14.96 18.25 11.47
CA VAL A 290 -14.23 18.47 10.21
C VAL A 290 -14.91 17.72 9.05
N TYR A 291 -15.35 16.50 9.30
CA TYR A 291 -16.01 15.67 8.26
C TYR A 291 -17.47 16.05 8.02
N GLU A 292 -18.11 16.70 8.99
CA GLU A 292 -19.48 17.19 8.86
C GLU A 292 -19.56 18.43 7.94
N LYS A 293 -18.44 19.13 7.75
CA LYS A 293 -18.40 20.26 6.83
C LYS A 293 -18.67 19.81 5.39
N LYS A 294 -19.67 20.44 4.77
CA LYS A 294 -20.09 20.13 3.41
C LYS A 294 -18.91 20.19 2.44
N GLY A 295 -18.72 19.12 1.66
CA GLY A 295 -17.72 19.02 0.61
C GLY A 295 -16.35 18.51 1.05
N VAL A 296 -16.02 18.48 2.36
CA VAL A 296 -14.69 18.02 2.84
C VAL A 296 -14.44 16.56 2.49
N SER A 297 -15.39 15.68 2.76
CA SER A 297 -15.25 14.24 2.43
C SER A 297 -15.02 14.02 0.93
N ALA A 298 -15.75 14.75 0.06
CA ALA A 298 -15.56 14.67 -1.39
C ALA A 298 -14.19 15.23 -1.82
N ALA A 299 -13.72 16.30 -1.20
CA ALA A 299 -12.40 16.87 -1.46
C ALA A 299 -11.27 15.91 -1.05
N LEU A 300 -11.38 15.28 0.12
CA LEU A 300 -10.43 14.24 0.57
C LEU A 300 -10.43 13.04 -0.39
N ALA A 301 -11.59 12.54 -0.78
CA ALA A 301 -11.71 11.44 -1.73
C ALA A 301 -11.05 11.78 -3.08
N LYS A 302 -11.32 12.98 -3.60
CA LYS A 302 -10.71 13.46 -4.85
C LYS A 302 -9.20 13.57 -4.71
N THR A 303 -8.69 14.17 -3.64
CA THR A 303 -7.26 14.31 -3.41
C THR A 303 -6.59 12.94 -3.27
N CYS A 304 -7.18 12.01 -2.53
CA CYS A 304 -6.66 10.67 -2.35
C CYS A 304 -6.56 9.91 -3.69
N SER A 305 -7.62 9.93 -4.50
CA SER A 305 -7.61 9.27 -5.81
C SER A 305 -6.66 9.94 -6.81
N SER A 306 -6.54 11.27 -6.76
CA SER A 306 -5.60 12.01 -7.60
C SER A 306 -4.15 11.74 -7.21
N LEU A 307 -3.84 11.62 -5.90
CA LEU A 307 -2.51 11.24 -5.42
C LEU A 307 -2.10 9.85 -5.95
N ALA A 308 -2.95 8.84 -5.76
CA ALA A 308 -2.67 7.51 -6.25
C ALA A 308 -2.49 7.48 -7.78
N GLY A 309 -3.32 8.22 -8.52
CA GLY A 309 -3.27 8.34 -9.97
C GLY A 309 -1.99 9.01 -10.47
N GLU A 310 -1.64 10.16 -9.92
CA GLU A 310 -0.45 10.94 -10.32
C GLU A 310 0.84 10.17 -10.05
N VAL A 311 0.98 9.56 -8.87
CA VAL A 311 2.15 8.72 -8.54
C VAL A 311 2.25 7.54 -9.50
N TYR A 312 1.13 6.88 -9.79
CA TYR A 312 1.10 5.77 -10.75
C TYR A 312 1.53 6.21 -12.16
N ASP A 313 0.98 7.32 -12.65
CA ASP A 313 1.25 7.80 -14.01
C ASP A 313 2.71 8.23 -14.17
N ARG A 314 3.30 8.89 -13.18
CA ARG A 314 4.74 9.23 -13.19
C ARG A 314 5.63 7.98 -13.11
N ALA A 315 5.24 6.97 -12.32
CA ALA A 315 5.97 5.70 -12.26
C ALA A 315 5.99 5.00 -13.63
N GLU A 316 4.84 4.95 -14.31
CA GLU A 316 4.75 4.39 -15.67
C GLU A 316 5.53 5.19 -16.71
N GLU A 317 5.53 6.50 -16.62
CA GLU A 317 6.31 7.38 -17.50
C GLU A 317 7.82 7.14 -17.33
N GLY A 318 8.31 7.10 -16.08
CA GLY A 318 9.70 6.78 -15.75
C GLY A 318 10.12 5.42 -16.33
N ARG A 319 9.27 4.38 -16.14
CA ARG A 319 9.51 3.06 -16.73
C ARG A 319 9.60 3.10 -18.26
N ARG A 320 8.67 3.79 -18.92
CA ARG A 320 8.66 3.91 -20.39
C ARG A 320 9.91 4.62 -20.90
N LYS A 321 10.35 5.65 -20.20
CA LYS A 321 11.59 6.36 -20.51
C LYS A 321 12.80 5.43 -20.37
N ALA A 322 12.93 4.72 -19.27
CA ALA A 322 14.03 3.79 -19.03
C ALA A 322 14.10 2.67 -20.09
N VAL A 323 12.95 2.11 -20.50
CA VAL A 323 12.88 1.09 -21.56
C VAL A 323 13.33 1.67 -22.92
N ARG A 324 12.96 2.91 -23.23
CA ARG A 324 13.37 3.58 -24.47
C ARG A 324 14.88 3.81 -24.51
N GLU A 325 15.43 4.38 -23.45
CA GLU A 325 16.88 4.64 -23.32
C GLU A 325 17.70 3.35 -23.39
N ARG A 326 17.20 2.27 -22.80
CA ARG A 326 17.85 0.96 -22.91
C ARG A 326 17.89 0.45 -24.34
N ARG A 327 16.80 0.53 -25.08
CA ARG A 327 16.72 0.13 -26.50
C ARG A 327 17.65 0.96 -27.37
N GLU A 328 17.72 2.27 -27.12
CA GLU A 328 18.63 3.16 -27.85
C GLU A 328 20.11 2.78 -27.62
N ARG A 329 20.48 2.43 -26.38
CA ARG A 329 21.84 1.94 -26.06
C ARG A 329 22.14 0.58 -26.70
N GLU A 330 21.20 -0.35 -26.70
CA GLU A 330 21.34 -1.64 -27.33
C GLU A 330 21.54 -1.49 -28.86
N ASN A 331 20.73 -0.66 -29.50
CA ASN A 331 20.86 -0.37 -30.95
C ASN A 331 22.17 0.35 -31.29
N ALA A 332 22.63 1.28 -30.44
CA ALA A 332 23.91 1.96 -30.64
C ALA A 332 25.11 1.00 -30.49
N ALA A 333 25.00 0.03 -29.57
CA ALA A 333 26.04 -0.99 -29.38
C ALA A 333 26.12 -1.98 -30.55
N GLU A 334 24.99 -2.29 -31.20
CA GLU A 334 24.93 -3.19 -32.38
C GLU A 334 25.47 -2.52 -33.65
N GLN A 335 25.44 -1.17 -33.76
CA GLN A 335 25.91 -0.45 -34.92
C GLN A 335 27.45 -0.25 -34.95
N GLY A 336 28.17 -0.59 -33.87
CA GLY A 336 29.66 -0.57 -33.81
C GLY A 336 30.27 0.77 -34.10
N PRO A 337 31.53 1.01 -33.73
CA PRO A 337 32.24 2.19 -34.25
C PRO A 337 32.51 1.99 -35.74
N GLN A 338 31.95 2.90 -36.58
CA GLN A 338 32.34 3.01 -37.99
C GLN A 338 33.78 3.47 -38.13
#